data_d5b3fcffcd1994b2f77d01bca0395d0d
#
_entry.id   d5b3fcffcd1994b2f77d01bca0395d0d
#
_cell.length_a   1.000
_cell.length_b   1.000
_cell.length_c   1.000
_cell.angle_alpha   90.00
_cell.angle_beta   90.00
_cell.angle_gamma   90.00
#
_symmetry.space_group_name_H-M   'P 1'
#
loop_
_entity.id
_entity.type
_entity.pdbx_description
1 polymer ?
#
loop_
_entity_poly.entity_id
_entity_poly.type
_entity_poly.pdbx_seq_one_letter_code
_entity_poly.pdbx_strand_id
1 'polypeptide(L)'
;MSLAAVAASAAKRALGAYGAPATLTHKTPGAYDPATGGASVTTTTTSVRALLDASSQQTLGFKFGADLVRAGDLLATVAGVAPVEGDTLTLAMGTFTVMKVRPTYMQAVQVMAECLVRR
;
A
#
# COMPACT_ATOMS: atom_id res chain seq x y z
N MET A 1 -1.70 -21.14 17.87
CA MET A 1 -1.44 -20.07 16.89
C MET A 1 -2.05 -20.46 15.54
N SER A 2 -2.81 -19.58 14.92
CA SER A 2 -3.42 -19.87 13.63
C SER A 2 -2.40 -19.83 12.49
N LEU A 3 -2.68 -20.54 11.43
CA LEU A 3 -1.85 -20.50 10.21
C LEU A 3 -1.75 -19.08 9.65
N ALA A 4 -2.85 -18.32 9.70
CA ALA A 4 -2.86 -16.93 9.26
C ALA A 4 -1.93 -16.05 10.10
N ALA A 5 -1.88 -16.22 11.41
CA ALA A 5 -0.98 -15.48 12.28
C ALA A 5 0.49 -15.83 11.99
N VAL A 6 0.79 -17.09 11.72
CA VAL A 6 2.13 -17.53 11.33
C VAL A 6 2.54 -16.91 10.00
N ALA A 7 1.65 -16.93 9.01
CA ALA A 7 1.93 -16.33 7.70
C ALA A 7 2.13 -14.81 7.79
N ALA A 8 1.32 -14.11 8.58
CA ALA A 8 1.47 -12.67 8.79
C ALA A 8 2.81 -12.33 9.46
N SER A 9 3.20 -13.10 10.47
CA SER A 9 4.50 -12.92 11.15
C SER A 9 5.67 -13.19 10.20
N ALA A 10 5.57 -14.23 9.38
CA ALA A 10 6.60 -14.54 8.38
C ALA A 10 6.73 -13.44 7.33
N ALA A 11 5.62 -12.89 6.85
CA ALA A 11 5.62 -11.78 5.90
C ALA A 11 6.26 -10.52 6.50
N LYS A 12 5.90 -10.16 7.72
CA LYS A 12 6.52 -9.03 8.43
C LYS A 12 8.02 -9.23 8.62
N ARG A 13 8.44 -10.43 8.96
CA ARG A 13 9.85 -10.75 9.16
C ARG A 13 10.64 -10.66 7.85
N ALA A 14 10.10 -11.18 6.77
CA ALA A 14 10.72 -11.11 5.45
C ALA A 14 10.86 -9.65 4.99
N LEU A 15 9.82 -8.84 5.12
CA LEU A 15 9.87 -7.43 4.76
C LEU A 15 10.76 -6.62 5.70
N GLY A 16 10.87 -7.01 6.97
CA GLY A 16 11.82 -6.42 7.89
C GLY A 16 13.27 -6.65 7.49
N ALA A 17 13.56 -7.80 6.87
CA ALA A 17 14.92 -8.14 6.40
C ALA A 17 15.23 -7.54 5.02
N TYR A 18 14.26 -7.53 4.10
CA TYR A 18 14.48 -7.17 2.69
C TYR A 18 13.78 -5.89 2.26
N GLY A 19 12.78 -5.45 3.00
CA GLY A 19 12.04 -4.24 2.69
C GLY A 19 12.76 -2.97 3.16
N ALA A 20 12.33 -1.83 2.66
CA ALA A 20 12.81 -0.52 3.06
C ALA A 20 11.82 0.15 4.02
N PRO A 21 12.30 0.99 4.95
CA PRO A 21 11.38 1.78 5.78
C PRO A 21 10.56 2.73 4.91
N ALA A 22 9.28 2.80 5.19
CA ALA A 22 8.35 3.64 4.45
C ALA A 22 7.29 4.21 5.39
N THR A 23 6.68 5.32 4.99
CA THR A 23 5.55 5.92 5.68
C THR A 23 4.32 5.84 4.79
N LEU A 24 3.29 5.18 5.26
CA LEU A 24 1.99 5.13 4.59
C LEU A 24 1.13 6.26 5.14
N THR A 25 0.67 7.14 4.27
CA THR A 25 -0.18 8.27 4.62
C THR A 25 -1.56 8.07 4.04
N HIS A 26 -2.56 8.10 4.89
CA HIS A 26 -3.97 8.00 4.52
C HIS A 26 -4.68 9.28 4.93
N LYS A 27 -5.44 9.85 3.99
CA LYS A 27 -6.24 11.06 4.23
C LYS A 27 -7.72 10.69 4.20
N THR A 28 -8.41 11.00 5.29
CA THR A 28 -9.86 10.80 5.38
C THR A 28 -10.55 12.16 5.30
N PRO A 29 -11.43 12.38 4.30
CA PRO A 29 -12.18 13.62 4.24
C PRO A 29 -13.13 13.72 5.46
N GLY A 30 -13.13 14.87 6.11
CA GLY A 30 -14.05 15.17 7.19
C GLY A 30 -15.40 15.66 6.66
N ALA A 31 -16.31 15.94 7.57
CA ALA A 31 -17.59 16.52 7.22
C ALA A 31 -17.40 17.94 6.68
N TYR A 32 -18.22 18.30 5.69
CA TYR A 32 -18.26 19.67 5.18
C TYR A 32 -18.75 20.61 6.28
N ASP A 33 -18.02 21.71 6.49
CA ASP A 33 -18.39 22.74 7.45
C ASP A 33 -18.88 23.99 6.69
N PRO A 34 -20.19 24.29 6.72
CA PRO A 34 -20.72 25.46 6.02
C PRO A 34 -20.21 26.79 6.58
N ALA A 35 -19.79 26.82 7.85
CA ALA A 35 -19.30 28.05 8.48
C ALA A 35 -17.91 28.46 7.95
N THR A 36 -17.07 27.48 7.62
CA THR A 36 -15.74 27.73 7.07
C THR A 36 -15.66 27.59 5.56
N GLY A 37 -16.71 27.04 4.92
CA GLY A 37 -16.75 26.79 3.48
C GLY A 37 -15.88 25.64 3.00
N GLY A 38 -15.41 24.76 3.90
CA GLY A 38 -14.53 23.65 3.56
C GLY A 38 -14.78 22.42 4.40
N ALA A 39 -14.12 21.32 4.02
CA ALA A 39 -14.10 20.09 4.80
C ALA A 39 -12.74 19.95 5.47
N SER A 40 -12.72 19.51 6.73
CA SER A 40 -11.48 19.13 7.39
C SER A 40 -10.99 17.79 6.85
N VAL A 41 -9.67 17.62 6.80
CA VAL A 41 -9.04 16.37 6.37
C VAL A 41 -8.25 15.80 7.54
N THR A 42 -8.54 14.56 7.89
CA THR A 42 -7.76 13.83 8.89
C THR A 42 -6.68 13.05 8.18
N THR A 43 -5.42 13.27 8.57
CA THR A 43 -4.27 12.57 8.01
C THR A 43 -3.76 11.57 9.04
N THR A 44 -3.66 10.30 8.63
CA THR A 44 -3.10 9.23 9.46
C THR A 44 -1.83 8.74 8.81
N THR A 45 -0.75 8.65 9.57
CA THR A 45 0.52 8.12 9.10
C THR A 45 0.87 6.84 9.84
N THR A 46 1.39 5.86 9.13
CA THR A 46 1.79 4.57 9.68
C THR A 46 3.17 4.22 9.15
N SER A 47 4.08 3.86 10.06
CA SER A 47 5.40 3.36 9.67
C SER A 47 5.27 1.92 9.22
N VAL A 48 5.76 1.61 8.03
CA VAL A 48 5.68 0.28 7.43
C VAL A 48 7.02 -0.10 6.81
N ARG A 49 7.15 -1.37 6.45
CA ARG A 49 8.22 -1.85 5.58
C ARG A 49 7.62 -2.20 4.24
N ALA A 50 8.24 -1.72 3.18
CA ALA A 50 7.77 -1.94 1.83
C ALA A 50 8.90 -2.45 0.95
N LEU A 51 8.59 -3.40 0.09
CA LEU A 51 9.50 -3.89 -0.94
C LEU A 51 9.01 -3.38 -2.28
N LEU A 52 9.83 -2.56 -2.96
CA LEU A 52 9.54 -2.09 -4.30
C LEU A 52 10.19 -3.00 -5.33
N ASP A 53 9.43 -3.37 -6.34
CA ASP A 53 9.89 -4.22 -7.42
C ASP A 53 9.51 -3.60 -8.77
N ALA A 54 10.47 -3.55 -9.68
CA ALA A 54 10.26 -3.06 -11.04
C ALA A 54 9.78 -4.19 -11.94
N SER A 55 8.54 -4.63 -11.72
CA SER A 55 7.90 -5.62 -12.58
C SER A 55 7.60 -5.06 -13.96
N SER A 56 7.55 -5.93 -14.97
CA SER A 56 7.17 -5.52 -16.32
C SER A 56 5.71 -5.04 -16.36
N GLN A 57 5.38 -4.18 -17.34
CA GLN A 57 4.00 -3.74 -17.55
C GLN A 57 3.05 -4.93 -17.77
N GLN A 58 3.53 -5.98 -18.44
CA GLN A 58 2.72 -7.18 -18.66
C GLN A 58 2.37 -7.87 -17.34
N THR A 59 3.33 -8.04 -16.45
CA THR A 59 3.11 -8.65 -15.13
C THR A 59 2.19 -7.80 -14.28
N LEU A 60 2.39 -6.48 -14.25
CA LEU A 60 1.53 -5.56 -13.52
C LEU A 60 0.11 -5.55 -14.09
N GLY A 61 -0.02 -5.57 -15.41
CA GLY A 61 -1.32 -5.64 -16.08
C GLY A 61 -2.08 -6.92 -15.75
N PHE A 62 -1.38 -8.04 -15.62
CA PHE A 62 -1.98 -9.31 -15.23
C PHE A 62 -2.51 -9.26 -13.78
N LYS A 63 -1.77 -8.60 -12.88
CA LYS A 63 -2.15 -8.52 -11.46
C LYS A 63 -3.24 -7.47 -11.19
N PHE A 64 -3.18 -6.32 -11.86
CA PHE A 64 -4.00 -5.15 -11.53
C PHE A 64 -4.95 -4.70 -12.64
N GLY A 65 -4.82 -5.25 -13.82
CA GLY A 65 -5.57 -4.81 -15.01
C GLY A 65 -4.71 -3.98 -15.94
N ALA A 66 -4.66 -4.38 -17.22
CA ALA A 66 -3.83 -3.73 -18.22
C ALA A 66 -4.20 -2.26 -18.47
N ASP A 67 -5.47 -1.91 -18.27
CA ASP A 67 -5.97 -0.55 -18.49
C ASP A 67 -5.44 0.44 -17.46
N LEU A 68 -5.08 -0.04 -16.28
CA LEU A 68 -4.65 0.79 -15.17
C LEU A 68 -3.15 1.05 -15.16
N VAL A 69 -2.36 0.10 -15.66
CA VAL A 69 -0.90 0.14 -15.59
C VAL A 69 -0.33 1.09 -16.62
N ARG A 70 0.62 1.91 -16.19
CA ARG A 70 1.35 2.86 -17.05
C ARG A 70 2.84 2.63 -16.95
N ALA A 71 3.57 3.17 -17.91
CA ALA A 71 5.03 3.10 -17.90
C ALA A 71 5.59 3.76 -16.63
N GLY A 72 6.54 3.09 -15.99
CA GLY A 72 7.15 3.58 -14.75
C GLY A 72 6.44 3.18 -13.48
N ASP A 73 5.29 2.51 -13.57
CA ASP A 73 4.60 1.99 -12.38
C ASP A 73 5.42 0.87 -11.74
N LEU A 74 5.36 0.78 -10.42
CA LEU A 74 6.09 -0.20 -9.64
C LEU A 74 5.14 -1.06 -8.81
N LEU A 75 5.63 -2.22 -8.42
CA LEU A 75 4.95 -3.10 -7.48
C LEU A 75 5.51 -2.84 -6.09
N ALA A 76 4.65 -2.49 -5.14
CA ALA A 76 5.03 -2.38 -3.74
C ALA A 76 4.36 -3.50 -2.94
N THR A 77 5.11 -4.18 -2.11
CA THR A 77 4.60 -5.20 -1.20
C THR A 77 4.72 -4.68 0.22
N VAL A 78 3.61 -4.65 0.95
CA VAL A 78 3.53 -4.13 2.32
C VAL A 78 2.91 -5.18 3.22
N ALA A 79 3.45 -5.36 4.41
CA ALA A 79 2.91 -6.30 5.40
C ALA A 79 2.38 -5.56 6.62
N GLY A 80 1.33 -6.11 7.23
CA GLY A 80 0.82 -5.64 8.52
C GLY A 80 -0.13 -4.46 8.48
N VAL A 81 -0.37 -3.86 7.32
CA VAL A 81 -1.33 -2.78 7.13
C VAL A 81 -2.10 -3.01 5.84
N ALA A 82 -3.26 -2.38 5.73
CA ALA A 82 -4.13 -2.43 4.56
C ALA A 82 -4.11 -1.08 3.84
N PRO A 83 -3.19 -0.85 2.88
CA PRO A 83 -3.24 0.36 2.08
C PRO A 83 -4.55 0.46 1.32
N VAL A 84 -5.00 1.69 1.06
CA VAL A 84 -6.21 1.98 0.31
C VAL A 84 -5.83 2.78 -0.93
N GLU A 85 -6.57 2.62 -2.00
CA GLU A 85 -6.37 3.41 -3.22
C GLU A 85 -6.38 4.92 -2.89
N GLY A 86 -5.41 5.63 -3.40
CA GLY A 86 -5.22 7.05 -3.11
C GLY A 86 -4.27 7.36 -1.96
N ASP A 87 -3.89 6.37 -1.17
CA ASP A 87 -2.89 6.55 -0.13
C ASP A 87 -1.54 6.92 -0.74
N THR A 88 -0.69 7.53 0.07
CA THR A 88 0.66 7.91 -0.33
C THR A 88 1.68 7.07 0.43
N LEU A 89 2.62 6.50 -0.30
CA LEU A 89 3.73 5.73 0.27
C LEU A 89 5.01 6.52 0.06
N THR A 90 5.64 6.92 1.15
CA THR A 90 6.87 7.73 1.13
C THR A 90 8.06 6.88 1.56
N LEU A 91 9.05 6.78 0.68
CA LEU A 91 10.32 6.11 0.92
C LEU A 91 11.48 7.10 0.73
N ALA A 92 12.70 6.68 1.06
CA ALA A 92 13.89 7.51 0.85
C ALA A 92 14.08 7.91 -0.62
N MET A 93 13.66 7.05 -1.55
CA MET A 93 13.80 7.30 -3.00
C MET A 93 12.69 8.19 -3.57
N GLY A 94 11.65 8.49 -2.81
CA GLY A 94 10.56 9.36 -3.26
C GLY A 94 9.21 9.00 -2.70
N THR A 95 8.21 9.73 -3.17
CA THR A 95 6.81 9.56 -2.78
C THR A 95 6.03 8.94 -3.92
N PHE A 96 5.24 7.94 -3.61
CA PHE A 96 4.43 7.20 -4.58
C PHE A 96 2.97 7.25 -4.17
N THR A 97 2.07 7.29 -5.16
CA THR A 97 0.63 7.19 -4.93
C THR A 97 0.19 5.75 -5.15
N VAL A 98 -0.58 5.21 -4.22
CA VAL A 98 -1.16 3.87 -4.34
C VAL A 98 -2.35 3.95 -5.31
N MET A 99 -2.21 3.29 -6.45
CA MET A 99 -3.22 3.32 -7.51
C MET A 99 -4.21 2.17 -7.39
N LYS A 100 -3.74 1.00 -6.97
CA LYS A 100 -4.56 -0.19 -6.81
C LYS A 100 -3.96 -1.08 -5.73
N VAL A 101 -4.81 -1.80 -4.99
CA VAL A 101 -4.38 -2.70 -3.93
C VAL A 101 -4.91 -4.09 -4.20
N ARG A 102 -4.04 -5.08 -4.05
CA ARG A 102 -4.39 -6.49 -4.12
C ARG A 102 -4.00 -7.14 -2.80
N PRO A 103 -4.94 -7.20 -1.83
CA PRO A 103 -4.64 -7.80 -0.54
C PRO A 103 -4.56 -9.33 -0.63
N THR A 104 -3.70 -9.91 0.18
CA THR A 104 -3.61 -11.35 0.35
C THR A 104 -4.16 -11.71 1.72
N TYR A 105 -5.20 -12.53 1.74
CA TYR A 105 -5.85 -13.00 2.96
C TYR A 105 -5.57 -14.47 3.20
N MET A 106 -5.51 -14.84 4.45
CA MET A 106 -5.49 -16.22 4.89
C MET A 106 -6.40 -16.34 6.11
N GLN A 107 -7.43 -17.17 6.01
CA GLN A 107 -8.44 -17.34 7.08
C GLN A 107 -9.06 -15.99 7.52
N ALA A 108 -9.42 -15.14 6.55
CA ALA A 108 -9.99 -13.81 6.75
C ALA A 108 -9.03 -12.79 7.43
N VAL A 109 -7.77 -13.14 7.61
CA VAL A 109 -6.74 -12.23 8.12
C VAL A 109 -5.88 -11.75 6.94
N GLN A 110 -5.70 -10.44 6.84
CA GLN A 110 -4.82 -9.88 5.82
C GLN A 110 -3.35 -10.12 6.21
N VAL A 111 -2.63 -10.83 5.37
CA VAL A 111 -1.22 -11.17 5.58
C VAL A 111 -0.31 -10.10 4.99
N MET A 112 -0.59 -9.70 3.76
CA MET A 112 0.18 -8.66 3.06
C MET A 112 -0.68 -8.05 1.96
N ALA A 113 -0.22 -6.97 1.37
CA ALA A 113 -0.86 -6.34 0.22
C ALA A 113 0.18 -6.04 -0.85
N GLU A 114 -0.16 -6.36 -2.09
CA GLU A 114 0.57 -5.90 -3.26
C GLU A 114 -0.12 -4.66 -3.80
N CYS A 115 0.64 -3.60 -4.06
CA CYS A 115 0.10 -2.32 -4.50
C CYS A 115 0.73 -1.91 -5.81
N LEU A 116 -0.10 -1.44 -6.74
CA LEU A 116 0.37 -0.72 -7.91
C LEU A 116 0.64 0.72 -7.48
N VAL A 117 1.88 1.17 -7.55
CA VAL A 117 2.26 2.51 -7.09
C VAL A 117 2.87 3.31 -8.24
N ARG A 118 2.62 4.62 -8.20
CA ARG A 118 3.05 5.56 -9.24
C ARG A 118 3.63 6.81 -8.59
N ARG A 119 4.72 7.28 -9.13
CA ARG A 119 5.30 8.57 -8.77
C ARG A 119 4.41 9.75 -9.06
#